data_047ac8feb575bcbb0a7354e94dad5c3a
#
_entry.id   047ac8feb575bcbb0a7354e94dad5c3a
#
_cell.length_a   1.000
_cell.length_b   1.000
_cell.length_c   1.000
_cell.angle_alpha   90.00
_cell.angle_beta   90.00
_cell.angle_gamma   90.00
#
_symmetry.space_group_name_H-M   'P 1'
#
loop_
_entity.id
_entity.type
_entity.pdbx_description
1 polymer ?
#
loop_
_entity_poly.entity_id
_entity_poly.type
_entity_poly.pdbx_seq_one_letter_code
_entity_poly.pdbx_strand_id
1 'polypeptide(L)'
;MAKKCTMHAPLTPAVLHILLALSCGDRHGYGIMKQVQADSQGRAKMGPGTLYGSMGRMIEAGLIRESDKRADPEMDDERRIYYELTGTGRAALEAELKRYRSVVAVAEGRLAHGQ
;
A
#
# COMPACT_ATOMS: atom_id res chain seq x y z
N MET A 1 1.18 -0.13 -24.80
CA MET A 1 1.00 0.24 -24.31
C MET A 1 0.70 0.56 -23.39
N ALA A 2 0.77 0.63 -23.30
CA ALA A 2 0.50 0.89 -22.46
C ALA A 2 -0.10 1.40 -21.95
N LYS A 3 -0.55 1.63 -21.78
CA LYS A 3 -1.03 2.22 -21.29
C LYS A 3 -1.36 2.46 -20.43
N LYS A 4 -1.86 2.39 -20.47
CA LYS A 4 -2.13 2.64 -19.56
C LYS A 4 -1.77 2.98 -18.44
N CYS A 5 -1.46 2.56 -18.25
CA CYS A 5 -0.70 2.75 -17.07
C CYS A 5 -0.34 4.17 -16.81
N THR A 6 -0.57 4.97 -17.73
CA THR A 6 -0.27 6.37 -17.52
C THR A 6 -1.25 7.03 -16.60
N MET A 7 -2.40 6.43 -16.44
CA MET A 7 -3.45 7.02 -15.64
C MET A 7 -3.85 6.05 -14.55
N HIS A 8 -3.33 6.29 -13.38
CA HIS A 8 -3.74 5.49 -12.24
C HIS A 8 -4.91 6.17 -11.56
N ALA A 9 -5.98 5.42 -11.36
CA ALA A 9 -7.08 5.93 -10.57
C ALA A 9 -6.59 6.18 -9.16
N PRO A 10 -7.23 7.11 -8.45
CA PRO A 10 -6.86 7.33 -7.06
C PRO A 10 -7.03 6.04 -6.26
N LEU A 11 -6.12 5.80 -5.35
CA LEU A 11 -6.15 4.61 -4.53
C LEU A 11 -7.10 4.83 -3.36
N THR A 12 -7.79 3.76 -2.97
CA THR A 12 -8.55 3.83 -1.73
C THR A 12 -7.57 3.89 -0.57
N PRO A 13 -8.03 4.38 0.59
CA PRO A 13 -7.14 4.39 1.75
C PRO A 13 -6.60 3.02 2.11
N ALA A 14 -7.43 1.98 1.98
CA ALA A 14 -6.97 0.63 2.30
C ALA A 14 -5.83 0.22 1.37
N VAL A 15 -6.01 0.41 0.08
CA VAL A 15 -4.98 0.02 -0.89
C VAL A 15 -3.72 0.83 -0.68
N LEU A 16 -3.86 2.14 -0.47
CA LEU A 16 -2.71 3.00 -0.23
C LEU A 16 -1.89 2.50 0.96
N HIS A 17 -2.57 2.22 2.06
CA HIS A 17 -1.85 1.83 3.27
C HIS A 17 -1.23 0.45 3.17
N ILE A 18 -1.86 -0.47 2.42
CA ILE A 18 -1.25 -1.77 2.20
C ILE A 18 0.01 -1.65 1.36
N LEU A 19 -0.04 -0.85 0.29
CA LEU A 19 1.15 -0.62 -0.51
C LEU A 19 2.25 0.02 0.33
N LEU A 20 1.87 0.99 1.14
CA LEU A 20 2.82 1.66 2.01
C LEU A 20 3.46 0.68 2.99
N ALA A 21 2.65 -0.20 3.58
CA ALA A 21 3.15 -1.18 4.53
C ALA A 21 4.17 -2.13 3.88
N LEU A 22 3.99 -2.43 2.61
CA LEU A 22 4.89 -3.34 1.90
C LEU A 22 6.07 -2.63 1.24
N SER A 23 6.10 -1.30 1.28
CA SER A 23 7.14 -0.56 0.59
C SER A 23 8.52 -0.74 1.23
N CYS A 24 8.56 -1.15 2.48
CA CYS A 24 9.85 -1.31 3.15
C CYS A 24 10.21 -2.77 3.41
N GLY A 25 9.45 -3.71 2.88
CA GLY A 25 9.80 -5.11 3.01
C GLY A 25 8.59 -6.01 2.95
N ASP A 26 8.85 -7.28 2.78
CA ASP A 26 7.81 -8.29 2.71
C ASP A 26 7.17 -8.47 4.08
N ARG A 27 5.86 -8.74 4.09
CA ARG A 27 5.14 -8.95 5.34
C ARG A 27 4.02 -9.96 5.12
N HIS A 28 3.69 -10.68 6.17
CA HIS A 28 2.48 -11.50 6.17
C HIS A 28 1.29 -10.62 6.56
N GLY A 29 0.08 -11.17 6.43
CA GLY A 29 -1.13 -10.37 6.61
C GLY A 29 -1.22 -9.68 7.95
N TYR A 30 -0.93 -10.40 9.03
CA TYR A 30 -0.99 -9.78 10.35
C TYR A 30 0.02 -8.64 10.47
N GLY A 31 1.22 -8.84 9.91
CA GLY A 31 2.22 -7.78 9.90
C GLY A 31 1.78 -6.57 9.12
N ILE A 32 1.06 -6.79 8.00
CA ILE A 32 0.53 -5.68 7.24
C ILE A 32 -0.47 -4.90 8.08
N MET A 33 -1.39 -5.59 8.76
CA MET A 33 -2.37 -4.91 9.60
C MET A 33 -1.70 -4.06 10.67
N LYS A 34 -0.68 -4.59 11.31
CA LYS A 34 0.01 -3.85 12.34
C LYS A 34 0.74 -2.64 11.78
N GLN A 35 1.35 -2.82 10.61
CA GLN A 35 2.08 -1.72 10.01
C GLN A 35 1.14 -0.60 9.55
N VAL A 36 -0.01 -0.97 9.01
CA VAL A 36 -1.02 0.02 8.61
C VAL A 36 -1.45 0.84 9.81
N GLN A 37 -1.68 0.17 10.93
CA GLN A 37 -2.11 0.87 12.13
C GLN A 37 -1.01 1.81 12.62
N ALA A 38 0.24 1.36 12.59
CA ALA A 38 1.35 2.19 13.03
C ALA A 38 1.57 3.38 12.10
N ASP A 39 1.55 3.12 10.79
CA ASP A 39 1.82 4.19 9.81
C ASP A 39 0.75 5.28 9.86
N SER A 40 -0.48 4.91 10.14
CA SER A 40 -1.58 5.87 10.16
C SER A 40 -1.86 6.41 11.55
N GLN A 41 -1.07 6.00 12.53
CA GLN A 41 -1.26 6.41 13.92
C GLN A 41 -2.65 6.01 14.40
N GLY A 42 -3.07 4.84 13.99
CA GLY A 42 -4.34 4.28 14.41
C GLY A 42 -5.55 4.77 13.64
N ARG A 43 -5.34 5.68 12.69
CA ARG A 43 -6.48 6.25 11.95
C ARG A 43 -7.00 5.31 10.87
N ALA A 44 -6.14 4.47 10.34
CA ALA A 44 -6.55 3.47 9.36
C ALA A 44 -6.43 2.12 10.02
N LYS A 45 -7.54 1.58 10.44
CA LYS A 45 -7.60 0.24 10.98
C LYS A 45 -8.41 -0.61 10.03
N MET A 46 -7.95 -1.81 9.81
CA MET A 46 -8.73 -2.71 8.99
C MET A 46 -8.69 -4.09 9.60
N GLY A 47 -9.86 -4.70 9.65
CA GLY A 47 -9.96 -6.07 10.12
C GLY A 47 -9.53 -7.03 9.03
N PRO A 48 -9.49 -8.34 9.37
CA PRO A 48 -9.03 -9.33 8.40
C PRO A 48 -9.84 -9.34 7.11
N GLY A 49 -11.16 -9.16 7.22
CA GLY A 49 -11.99 -9.19 6.02
C GLY A 49 -11.64 -8.10 5.03
N THR A 50 -11.50 -6.88 5.54
CA THR A 50 -11.13 -5.75 4.67
C THR A 50 -9.73 -5.93 4.12
N LEU A 51 -8.80 -6.38 4.97
CA LEU A 51 -7.43 -6.58 4.54
C LEU A 51 -7.36 -7.60 3.41
N TYR A 52 -7.88 -8.80 3.65
CA TYR A 52 -7.72 -9.87 2.66
C TYR A 52 -8.56 -9.64 1.42
N GLY A 53 -9.72 -8.98 1.58
CA GLY A 53 -10.48 -8.58 0.41
C GLY A 53 -9.75 -7.59 -0.46
N SER A 54 -9.13 -6.60 0.16
CA SER A 54 -8.33 -5.62 -0.58
C SER A 54 -7.13 -6.28 -1.23
N MET A 55 -6.45 -7.15 -0.48
CA MET A 55 -5.27 -7.81 -1.02
C MET A 55 -5.61 -8.69 -2.21
N GLY A 56 -6.75 -9.38 -2.17
CA GLY A 56 -7.16 -10.19 -3.30
C GLY A 56 -7.31 -9.36 -4.57
N ARG A 57 -7.95 -8.21 -4.44
CA ARG A 57 -8.10 -7.32 -5.59
C ARG A 57 -6.76 -6.76 -6.05
N MET A 58 -5.86 -6.50 -5.11
CA MET A 58 -4.54 -5.98 -5.44
C MET A 58 -3.69 -7.03 -6.15
N ILE A 59 -3.82 -8.28 -5.74
CA ILE A 59 -3.12 -9.37 -6.43
C ILE A 59 -3.61 -9.47 -7.87
N GLU A 60 -4.93 -9.42 -8.06
CA GLU A 60 -5.49 -9.48 -9.41
C GLU A 60 -5.04 -8.31 -10.27
N ALA A 61 -4.88 -7.15 -9.66
CA ALA A 61 -4.42 -5.97 -10.38
C ALA A 61 -2.91 -5.96 -10.58
N GLY A 62 -2.20 -6.90 -10.00
CA GLY A 62 -0.75 -6.98 -10.16
C GLY A 62 0.03 -6.04 -9.29
N LEU A 63 -0.58 -5.50 -8.25
CA LEU A 63 0.09 -4.52 -7.38
C LEU A 63 0.97 -5.19 -6.33
N ILE A 64 0.57 -6.37 -5.88
CA ILE A 64 1.32 -7.15 -4.91
C ILE A 64 1.27 -8.61 -5.34
N ARG A 65 2.12 -9.41 -4.75
CA ARG A 65 2.13 -10.84 -5.02
C ARG A 65 2.66 -11.58 -3.80
N GLU A 66 2.44 -12.89 -3.77
CA GLU A 66 3.03 -13.70 -2.73
C GLU A 66 4.54 -13.74 -2.91
N SER A 67 5.23 -13.66 -1.80
CA SER A 67 6.68 -13.65 -1.79
C SER A 67 7.19 -15.07 -1.52
N ASP A 68 8.32 -15.42 -2.12
CA ASP A 68 8.98 -16.68 -1.82
C ASP A 68 9.80 -16.62 -0.54
N LYS A 69 9.98 -15.41 -0.02
CA LYS A 69 10.85 -15.25 1.13
C LYS A 69 10.16 -15.66 2.41
N ARG A 70 10.98 -16.16 3.33
CA ARG A 70 10.55 -16.38 4.70
C ARG A 70 11.52 -15.64 5.59
N ALA A 71 10.97 -14.96 6.58
CA ALA A 71 11.79 -14.12 7.43
C ALA A 71 12.76 -14.96 8.25
N ASP A 72 12.25 -16.00 8.86
CA ASP A 72 13.06 -16.83 9.74
C ASP A 72 12.34 -18.17 9.93
N PRO A 73 12.87 -19.25 9.37
CA PRO A 73 12.16 -20.53 9.45
C PRO A 73 11.91 -20.99 10.89
N GLU A 74 12.75 -20.57 11.82
CA GLU A 74 12.57 -20.99 13.21
C GLU A 74 11.55 -20.16 13.95
N MET A 75 11.40 -18.91 13.54
CA MET A 75 10.49 -17.99 14.20
C MET A 75 9.17 -17.88 13.49
N ASP A 76 9.09 -18.35 12.29
CA ASP A 76 7.95 -18.12 11.44
C ASP A 76 7.04 -19.33 11.42
N ASP A 77 5.75 -19.08 11.34
CA ASP A 77 4.77 -20.11 11.12
C ASP A 77 4.85 -20.51 9.66
N GLU A 78 5.08 -21.78 9.39
CA GLU A 78 5.21 -22.26 8.02
C GLU A 78 3.97 -21.99 7.19
N ARG A 79 2.83 -21.81 7.84
CA ARG A 79 1.59 -21.54 7.12
C ARG A 79 1.40 -20.08 6.79
N ARG A 80 2.28 -19.22 7.30
CA ARG A 80 2.15 -17.80 6.98
C ARG A 80 2.63 -17.55 5.58
N ILE A 81 1.85 -16.76 4.86
CA ILE A 81 2.18 -16.36 3.50
C ILE A 81 2.64 -14.93 3.56
N TYR A 82 3.81 -14.68 2.97
CA TYR A 82 4.35 -13.34 2.90
C TYR A 82 4.01 -12.73 1.55
N TYR A 83 3.89 -11.44 1.51
CA TYR A 83 3.53 -10.68 0.32
C TYR A 83 4.57 -9.62 0.06
N GLU A 84 4.71 -9.25 -1.18
CA GLU A 84 5.67 -8.23 -1.56
C GLU A 84 5.07 -7.30 -2.60
N LEU A 85 5.62 -6.11 -2.64
CA LEU A 85 5.24 -5.10 -3.61
C LEU A 85 5.81 -5.49 -4.96
N THR A 86 5.01 -5.34 -6.02
CA THR A 86 5.51 -5.54 -7.39
C THR A 86 5.99 -4.20 -7.94
N GLY A 87 6.64 -4.25 -9.09
CA GLY A 87 7.00 -3.01 -9.77
C GLY A 87 5.79 -2.17 -10.12
N THR A 88 4.70 -2.84 -10.53
CA THR A 88 3.46 -2.14 -10.82
C THR A 88 2.89 -1.48 -9.55
N GLY A 89 2.96 -2.19 -8.43
CA GLY A 89 2.50 -1.63 -7.16
C GLY A 89 3.32 -0.43 -6.74
N ARG A 90 4.65 -0.52 -6.90
CA ARG A 90 5.51 0.60 -6.58
C ARG A 90 5.18 1.81 -7.44
N ALA A 91 4.95 1.60 -8.74
CA ALA A 91 4.61 2.70 -9.63
C ALA A 91 3.28 3.34 -9.24
N ALA A 92 2.30 2.52 -8.85
CA ALA A 92 1.02 3.04 -8.42
C ALA A 92 1.17 3.89 -7.15
N LEU A 93 1.97 3.42 -6.21
CA LEU A 93 2.21 4.18 -4.99
C LEU A 93 2.90 5.50 -5.31
N GLU A 94 3.91 5.47 -6.16
CA GLU A 94 4.63 6.68 -6.52
C GLU A 94 3.73 7.69 -7.22
N ALA A 95 2.84 7.21 -8.10
CA ALA A 95 1.92 8.10 -8.78
C ALA A 95 0.95 8.76 -7.79
N GLU A 96 0.50 8.00 -6.82
CA GLU A 96 -0.41 8.54 -5.82
C GLU A 96 0.29 9.58 -4.96
N LEU A 97 1.53 9.32 -4.57
CA LEU A 97 2.28 10.29 -3.78
C LEU A 97 2.53 11.56 -4.55
N LYS A 98 2.78 11.44 -5.84
CA LYS A 98 2.96 12.63 -6.67
C LYS A 98 1.69 13.47 -6.69
N ARG A 99 0.53 12.82 -6.79
CA ARG A 99 -0.74 13.55 -6.73
C ARG A 99 -0.90 14.26 -5.40
N TYR A 100 -0.55 13.56 -4.31
CA TYR A 100 -0.67 14.17 -2.98
C TYR A 100 0.22 15.40 -2.85
N ARG A 101 1.46 15.30 -3.34
CA ARG A 101 2.37 16.44 -3.28
C ARG A 101 1.80 17.63 -4.06
N SER A 102 1.18 17.36 -5.20
CA SER A 102 0.57 18.45 -5.98
C SER A 102 -0.57 19.11 -5.23
N VAL A 103 -1.43 18.29 -4.62
CA VAL A 103 -2.55 18.83 -3.85
C VAL A 103 -2.03 19.66 -2.67
N VAL A 104 -1.05 19.14 -1.97
CA VAL A 104 -0.49 19.84 -0.83
C VAL A 104 0.08 21.19 -1.28
N ALA A 105 0.83 21.21 -2.38
CA ALA A 105 1.44 22.44 -2.87
C ALA A 105 0.37 23.47 -3.21
N VAL A 106 -0.69 23.05 -3.90
CA VAL A 106 -1.77 23.96 -4.24
C VAL A 106 -2.44 24.50 -2.98
N ALA A 107 -2.75 23.60 -2.05
CA ALA A 107 -3.43 24.02 -0.83
C ALA A 107 -2.60 24.96 0.00
N GLU A 108 -1.30 24.66 0.13
CA GLU A 108 -0.44 25.51 0.91
C GLU A 108 -0.30 26.90 0.29
N GLY A 109 -0.22 26.97 -1.04
CA GLY A 109 -0.18 28.23 -1.71
C GLY A 109 -1.42 29.06 -1.49
N ARG A 110 -2.57 28.42 -1.56
CA ARG A 110 -3.84 29.12 -1.36
C ARG A 110 -4.02 29.57 0.09
N LEU A 111 -3.67 28.69 1.03
CA LEU A 111 -3.83 29.06 2.43
C LEU A 111 -2.88 30.15 2.84
N ALA A 112 -1.70 30.21 2.25
CA ALA A 112 -0.75 31.26 2.57
C ALA A 112 -1.22 32.61 2.07
N HIS A 113 -1.95 32.67 0.97
CA HIS A 113 -2.41 33.92 0.38
C HIS A 113 -3.87 34.20 0.62
N GLY A 114 -4.59 33.22 1.05
CA GLY A 114 -6.01 33.34 1.15
C GLY A 114 -6.48 33.98 2.39
N GLN A 115 -6.07 34.05 2.94
CA GLN A 115 -6.62 34.50 3.90
C GLN A 115 -7.80 34.63 4.11
#